data_3145455781adc43fbe33186a2609742c
#
_entry.id   3145455781adc43fbe33186a2609742c
#
_cell.length_a   1.000
_cell.length_b   1.000
_cell.length_c   1.000
_cell.angle_alpha   90.00
_cell.angle_beta   90.00
_cell.angle_gamma   90.00
#
_symmetry.space_group_name_H-M   'P 1'
#
loop_
_entity.id
_entity.type
_entity.pdbx_description
1 polymer ?
#
loop_
_entity_poly.entity_id
_entity_poly.type
_entity_poly.pdbx_seq_one_letter_code
_entity_poly.pdbx_strand_id
1 'polypeptide(L)'
;SDFEHYLTNLRELKQALAVKVYAFCLMTNHVHLLLDPGDDPMALAKLMKVLAARTTRYRNRLEGRTGTLWESRYRSSIVQNDTYLLACTRYIELNPIRAKMVAHPSDYPWSSFNTRFNTTTTADWLDEIPCFETSGLALEEKRARYVALIEQGIPTSEIQLIRNALQRGQLTGNSVFVDEIEKITGLRITNRGRGRPW
;
A
#
# COMPACT_ATOMS: atom_id res chain seq x y z
N SER A 1 13.33 8.02 -14.14
CA SER A 1 13.01 6.57 -14.10
C SER A 1 11.50 6.35 -14.07
N ASP A 2 11.07 5.11 -14.33
CA ASP A 2 9.65 4.72 -14.25
C ASP A 2 9.09 4.95 -12.84
N PHE A 3 9.89 4.67 -11.83
CA PHE A 3 9.51 4.82 -10.43
C PHE A 3 9.32 6.30 -10.05
N GLU A 4 10.19 7.19 -10.51
CA GLU A 4 10.01 8.64 -10.31
C GLU A 4 8.75 9.15 -10.98
N HIS A 5 8.51 8.73 -12.23
CA HIS A 5 7.28 9.09 -12.94
C HIS A 5 6.03 8.61 -12.20
N TYR A 6 6.06 7.38 -11.69
CA TYR A 6 4.96 6.83 -10.90
C TYR A 6 4.70 7.63 -9.63
N LEU A 7 5.75 7.93 -8.84
CA LEU A 7 5.65 8.68 -7.59
C LEU A 7 5.20 10.13 -7.81
N THR A 8 5.67 10.80 -8.88
CA THR A 8 5.20 12.13 -9.25
C THR A 8 3.70 12.14 -9.50
N ASN A 9 3.20 11.19 -10.30
CA ASN A 9 1.77 11.07 -10.56
C ASN A 9 0.97 10.70 -9.31
N LEU A 10 1.49 9.85 -8.45
CA LEU A 10 0.83 9.48 -7.19
C LEU A 10 0.67 10.70 -6.27
N ARG A 11 1.70 11.55 -6.15
CA ARG A 11 1.67 12.79 -5.36
C ARG A 11 0.63 13.78 -5.88
N GLU A 12 0.60 14.02 -7.20
CA GLU A 12 -0.38 14.90 -7.81
C GLU A 12 -1.82 14.40 -7.58
N LEU A 13 -2.05 13.11 -7.81
CA LEU A 13 -3.37 12.51 -7.69
C LEU A 13 -3.85 12.42 -6.24
N LYS A 14 -2.96 12.15 -5.29
CA LYS A 14 -3.23 12.21 -3.86
C LYS A 14 -3.84 13.55 -3.48
N GLN A 15 -3.18 14.64 -3.88
CA GLN A 15 -3.64 15.99 -3.58
C GLN A 15 -4.97 16.33 -4.29
N ALA A 16 -5.05 16.02 -5.59
CA ALA A 16 -6.23 16.34 -6.40
C ALA A 16 -7.50 15.58 -5.97
N LEU A 17 -7.35 14.41 -5.36
CA LEU A 17 -8.46 13.54 -4.96
C LEU A 17 -8.63 13.43 -3.44
N ALA A 18 -7.86 14.20 -2.65
CA ALA A 18 -7.85 14.15 -1.20
C ALA A 18 -7.65 12.73 -0.61
N VAL A 19 -6.87 11.88 -1.31
CA VAL A 19 -6.54 10.53 -0.84
C VAL A 19 -5.32 10.58 0.05
N LYS A 20 -5.33 9.91 1.21
CA LYS A 20 -4.13 9.76 2.03
C LYS A 20 -3.30 8.57 1.57
N VAL A 21 -1.98 8.71 1.65
CA VAL A 21 -1.01 7.66 1.32
C VAL A 21 -0.17 7.37 2.56
N TYR A 22 -0.46 6.25 3.20
CA TYR A 22 0.25 5.84 4.42
C TYR A 22 1.53 5.07 4.15
N ALA A 23 1.54 4.22 3.14
CA ALA A 23 2.73 3.47 2.74
C ALA A 23 2.70 3.10 1.25
N PHE A 24 3.89 2.92 0.67
CA PHE A 24 4.06 2.39 -0.67
C PHE A 24 5.34 1.57 -0.81
N CYS A 25 5.36 0.69 -1.80
CA CYS A 25 6.56 0.04 -2.29
C CYS A 25 6.40 -0.27 -3.78
N LEU A 26 7.29 0.30 -4.59
CA LEU A 26 7.34 0.06 -6.04
C LEU A 26 8.31 -1.08 -6.31
N MET A 27 7.79 -2.28 -6.58
CA MET A 27 8.58 -3.45 -6.97
C MET A 27 8.81 -3.45 -8.48
N THR A 28 9.67 -4.32 -8.96
CA THR A 28 10.04 -4.39 -10.39
C THR A 28 8.86 -4.70 -11.32
N ASN A 29 7.87 -5.45 -10.86
CA ASN A 29 6.73 -5.91 -11.67
C ASN A 29 5.36 -5.66 -11.02
N HIS A 30 5.31 -5.06 -9.84
CA HIS A 30 4.06 -4.73 -9.16
C HIS A 30 4.26 -3.59 -8.16
N VAL A 31 3.17 -3.04 -7.68
CA VAL A 31 3.17 -1.93 -6.72
C VAL A 31 2.27 -2.29 -5.54
N HIS A 32 2.73 -1.96 -4.34
CA HIS A 32 1.93 -1.97 -3.12
C HIS A 32 1.66 -0.54 -2.66
N LEU A 33 0.40 -0.28 -2.31
CA LEU A 33 -0.06 1.00 -1.77
C LEU A 33 -0.95 0.75 -0.55
N LEU A 34 -0.81 1.56 0.49
CA LEU A 34 -1.74 1.65 1.61
C LEU A 34 -2.36 3.04 1.57
N LEU A 35 -3.65 3.09 1.25
CA LEU A 35 -4.38 4.30 0.92
C LEU A 35 -5.62 4.45 1.77
N ASP A 36 -6.00 5.70 2.05
CA ASP A 36 -7.28 6.05 2.65
C ASP A 36 -8.00 7.03 1.69
N PRO A 37 -9.15 6.65 1.14
CA PRO A 37 -9.91 7.49 0.22
C PRO A 37 -10.63 8.67 0.91
N GLY A 38 -10.56 8.76 2.25
CA GLY A 38 -11.35 9.73 2.99
C GLY A 38 -12.85 9.47 2.84
N ASP A 39 -13.60 10.57 2.69
CA ASP A 39 -15.07 10.52 2.62
C ASP A 39 -15.62 10.10 1.23
N ASP A 40 -14.79 10.10 0.17
CA ASP A 40 -15.20 9.68 -1.18
C ASP A 40 -14.60 8.30 -1.54
N PRO A 41 -15.33 7.18 -1.36
CA PRO A 41 -14.84 5.86 -1.75
C PRO A 41 -14.48 5.76 -3.24
N MET A 42 -15.05 6.61 -4.09
CA MET A 42 -14.76 6.65 -5.53
C MET A 42 -13.42 7.29 -5.84
N ALA A 43 -12.85 8.07 -4.90
CA ALA A 43 -11.53 8.69 -5.07
C ALA A 43 -10.45 7.64 -5.33
N LEU A 44 -10.49 6.49 -4.64
CA LEU A 44 -9.56 5.39 -4.86
C LEU A 44 -9.66 4.83 -6.28
N ALA A 45 -10.86 4.58 -6.76
CA ALA A 45 -11.06 4.06 -8.12
C ALA A 45 -10.59 5.06 -9.19
N LYS A 46 -10.84 6.36 -8.99
CA LYS A 46 -10.37 7.44 -9.86
C LYS A 46 -8.83 7.51 -9.86
N LEU A 47 -8.22 7.49 -8.66
CA LEU A 47 -6.76 7.50 -8.49
C LEU A 47 -6.11 6.35 -9.26
N MET A 48 -6.54 5.12 -8.99
CA MET A 48 -5.98 3.92 -9.60
C MET A 48 -6.15 3.90 -11.13
N LYS A 49 -7.33 4.32 -11.63
CA LYS A 49 -7.59 4.45 -13.07
C LYS A 49 -6.64 5.42 -13.76
N VAL A 50 -6.49 6.62 -13.20
CA VAL A 50 -5.65 7.67 -13.80
C VAL A 50 -4.18 7.31 -13.69
N LEU A 51 -3.74 6.81 -12.54
CA LEU A 51 -2.35 6.39 -12.31
C LEU A 51 -1.93 5.27 -13.27
N ALA A 52 -2.76 4.24 -13.42
CA ALA A 52 -2.51 3.16 -14.36
C ALA A 52 -2.45 3.65 -15.82
N ALA A 53 -3.37 4.54 -16.21
CA ALA A 53 -3.40 5.08 -17.57
C ALA A 53 -2.18 5.99 -17.87
N ARG A 54 -1.77 6.84 -16.91
CA ARG A 54 -0.58 7.69 -17.06
C ARG A 54 0.70 6.86 -17.19
N THR A 55 0.86 5.85 -16.33
CA THR A 55 2.02 4.95 -16.35
C THR A 55 2.08 4.16 -17.66
N THR A 56 0.94 3.62 -18.12
CA THR A 56 0.87 2.90 -19.41
C THR A 56 1.27 3.79 -20.59
N ARG A 57 0.73 5.01 -20.66
CA ARG A 57 1.08 5.96 -21.74
C ARG A 57 2.56 6.35 -21.72
N TYR A 58 3.11 6.56 -20.53
CA TYR A 58 4.53 6.88 -20.37
C TYR A 58 5.41 5.74 -20.88
N ARG A 59 5.17 4.50 -20.44
CA ARG A 59 5.92 3.33 -20.89
C ARG A 59 5.76 3.05 -22.37
N ASN A 60 4.55 3.13 -22.90
CA ASN A 60 4.28 2.92 -24.31
C ASN A 60 5.04 3.93 -25.19
N ARG A 61 5.13 5.21 -24.74
CA ARG A 61 5.90 6.23 -25.46
C ARG A 61 7.40 5.93 -25.44
N LEU A 62 7.94 5.50 -24.30
CA LEU A 62 9.38 5.19 -24.17
C LEU A 62 9.78 3.97 -25.01
N GLU A 63 8.92 2.97 -25.09
CA GLU A 63 9.22 1.69 -25.74
C GLU A 63 8.68 1.60 -27.18
N GLY A 64 8.03 2.66 -27.68
CA GLY A 64 7.43 2.66 -29.02
C GLY A 64 6.35 1.60 -29.22
N ARG A 65 5.64 1.23 -28.15
CA ARG A 65 4.63 0.16 -28.15
C ARG A 65 3.21 0.70 -27.89
N THR A 66 2.22 -0.15 -28.09
CA THR A 66 0.81 0.11 -27.76
C THR A 66 0.24 -0.98 -26.85
N GLY A 67 -0.97 -0.79 -26.35
CA GLY A 67 -1.64 -1.76 -25.50
C GLY A 67 -1.47 -1.49 -24.02
N THR A 68 -1.91 -2.45 -23.19
CA THR A 68 -1.88 -2.33 -21.73
C THR A 68 -0.52 -2.71 -21.15
N LEU A 69 -0.14 -2.02 -20.06
CA LEU A 69 1.01 -2.38 -19.23
C LEU A 69 0.62 -3.36 -18.13
N TRP A 70 -0.59 -3.22 -17.61
CA TRP A 70 -1.06 -3.94 -16.44
C TRP A 70 -1.79 -5.23 -16.84
N GLU A 71 -1.43 -6.33 -16.20
CA GLU A 71 -2.02 -7.65 -16.46
C GLU A 71 -3.53 -7.69 -16.15
N SER A 72 -3.95 -7.00 -15.09
CA SER A 72 -5.34 -6.98 -14.65
C SER A 72 -5.68 -5.68 -13.91
N ARG A 73 -6.93 -5.56 -13.46
CA ARG A 73 -7.31 -4.52 -12.50
C ARG A 73 -6.54 -4.70 -11.20
N TYR A 74 -6.34 -3.59 -10.45
CA TYR A 74 -5.72 -3.65 -9.14
C TYR A 74 -6.52 -4.56 -8.19
N ARG A 75 -5.82 -5.20 -7.28
CA ARG A 75 -6.39 -5.97 -6.18
C ARG A 75 -6.42 -5.08 -4.95
N SER A 76 -7.50 -5.12 -4.21
CA SER A 76 -7.65 -4.34 -2.99
C SER A 76 -8.23 -5.17 -1.86
N SER A 77 -7.92 -4.78 -0.64
CA SER A 77 -8.47 -5.30 0.60
C SER A 77 -8.73 -4.12 1.53
N ILE A 78 -9.89 -4.06 2.15
CA ILE A 78 -10.16 -3.10 3.21
C ILE A 78 -9.43 -3.57 4.46
N VAL A 79 -8.69 -2.65 5.08
CA VAL A 79 -7.84 -2.91 6.25
C VAL A 79 -8.55 -2.40 7.49
N GLN A 80 -8.63 -3.23 8.53
CA GLN A 80 -9.06 -2.83 9.87
C GLN A 80 -8.02 -1.87 10.46
N ASN A 81 -8.47 -0.64 10.78
CA ASN A 81 -7.56 0.47 11.07
C ASN A 81 -6.65 0.22 12.29
N ASP A 82 -7.23 -0.14 13.43
CA ASP A 82 -6.48 -0.10 14.69
C ASP A 82 -5.46 -1.24 14.84
N THR A 83 -5.75 -2.40 14.27
CA THR A 83 -4.94 -3.60 14.49
C THR A 83 -4.01 -3.91 13.32
N TYR A 84 -4.49 -3.72 12.08
CA TYR A 84 -3.79 -4.22 10.90
C TYR A 84 -3.10 -3.15 10.05
N LEU A 85 -3.30 -1.86 10.36
CA LEU A 85 -2.68 -0.78 9.60
C LEU A 85 -1.14 -0.81 9.68
N LEU A 86 -0.60 -1.00 10.90
CA LEU A 86 0.85 -1.16 11.10
C LEU A 86 1.39 -2.46 10.52
N ALA A 87 0.63 -3.56 10.59
CA ALA A 87 1.01 -4.82 9.96
C ALA A 87 1.08 -4.67 8.42
N CYS A 88 0.11 -3.99 7.80
CA CYS A 88 0.12 -3.69 6.38
C CYS A 88 1.28 -2.77 5.98
N THR A 89 1.59 -1.76 6.80
CA THR A 89 2.75 -0.88 6.58
C THR A 89 4.05 -1.69 6.57
N ARG A 90 4.30 -2.50 7.60
CA ARG A 90 5.46 -3.40 7.66
C ARG A 90 5.48 -4.38 6.48
N TYR A 91 4.32 -4.95 6.14
CA TYR A 91 4.21 -5.84 4.97
C TYR A 91 4.67 -5.15 3.69
N ILE A 92 4.27 -3.92 3.47
CA ILE A 92 4.62 -3.14 2.27
C ILE A 92 6.10 -2.78 2.27
N GLU A 93 6.61 -2.21 3.34
CA GLU A 93 7.99 -1.70 3.42
C GLU A 93 9.06 -2.80 3.50
N LEU A 94 8.71 -3.97 4.04
CA LEU A 94 9.60 -5.14 4.08
C LEU A 94 9.50 -6.02 2.82
N ASN A 95 8.72 -5.63 1.81
CA ASN A 95 8.60 -6.40 0.57
C ASN A 95 9.93 -6.62 -0.15
N PRO A 96 10.81 -5.63 -0.31
CA PRO A 96 12.10 -5.82 -0.97
C PRO A 96 13.01 -6.81 -0.24
N ILE A 97 12.98 -6.84 1.09
CA ILE A 97 13.74 -7.83 1.90
C ILE A 97 13.17 -9.23 1.67
N ARG A 98 11.83 -9.39 1.73
CA ARG A 98 11.19 -10.69 1.47
C ARG A 98 11.42 -11.20 0.05
N ALA A 99 11.58 -10.27 -0.91
CA ALA A 99 11.93 -10.59 -2.28
C ALA A 99 13.45 -10.82 -2.47
N LYS A 100 14.25 -10.73 -1.39
CA LYS A 100 15.72 -10.87 -1.41
C LYS A 100 16.42 -9.88 -2.34
N MET A 101 15.85 -8.70 -2.53
CA MET A 101 16.44 -7.63 -3.36
C MET A 101 17.46 -6.81 -2.57
N VAL A 102 17.23 -6.63 -1.27
CA VAL A 102 18.09 -5.88 -0.34
C VAL A 102 18.15 -6.59 1.01
N ALA A 103 19.18 -6.26 1.81
CA ALA A 103 19.34 -6.79 3.17
C ALA A 103 18.58 -5.96 4.21
N HIS A 104 18.52 -4.62 4.01
CA HIS A 104 17.85 -3.70 4.91
C HIS A 104 16.84 -2.83 4.16
N PRO A 105 15.69 -2.41 4.76
CA PRO A 105 14.68 -1.62 4.06
C PRO A 105 15.19 -0.25 3.60
N SER A 106 16.20 0.32 4.29
CA SER A 106 16.87 1.57 3.87
C SER A 106 17.63 1.45 2.56
N ASP A 107 18.02 0.24 2.15
CA ASP A 107 18.76 0.00 0.92
C ASP A 107 17.87 0.03 -0.33
N TYR A 108 16.54 0.09 -0.13
CA TYR A 108 15.58 0.14 -1.22
C TYR A 108 14.93 1.52 -1.35
N PRO A 109 15.35 2.35 -2.32
CA PRO A 109 14.93 3.76 -2.40
C PRO A 109 13.46 3.95 -2.81
N TRP A 110 12.81 2.92 -3.36
CA TRP A 110 11.46 2.99 -3.92
C TRP A 110 10.37 2.50 -2.98
N SER A 111 10.57 2.71 -1.68
CA SER A 111 9.58 2.43 -0.64
C SER A 111 9.34 3.64 0.27
N SER A 112 8.20 3.66 0.94
CA SER A 112 7.85 4.68 1.91
C SER A 112 8.78 4.72 3.13
N PHE A 113 9.49 3.63 3.44
CA PHE A 113 10.46 3.58 4.53
C PHE A 113 11.49 4.72 4.44
N ASN A 114 12.14 4.86 3.28
CA ASN A 114 13.11 5.93 3.07
C ASN A 114 12.46 7.32 2.95
N THR A 115 11.26 7.39 2.37
CA THR A 115 10.56 8.65 2.19
C THR A 115 10.13 9.26 3.51
N ARG A 116 9.74 8.43 4.48
CA ARG A 116 9.12 8.88 5.76
C ARG A 116 10.02 9.75 6.61
N PHE A 117 11.32 9.52 6.59
CA PHE A 117 12.29 10.22 7.44
C PHE A 117 13.43 10.88 6.66
N ASN A 118 13.26 11.05 5.36
CA ASN A 118 14.26 11.72 4.53
C ASN A 118 14.09 13.24 4.65
N THR A 119 15.02 13.89 5.35
CA THR A 119 15.03 15.34 5.57
C THR A 119 15.50 16.14 4.36
N THR A 120 16.09 15.48 3.37
CA THR A 120 16.72 16.15 2.20
C THR A 120 15.79 16.31 1.01
N THR A 121 14.68 15.58 0.97
CA THR A 121 13.64 15.73 -0.05
C THR A 121 12.36 16.18 0.61
N THR A 122 11.49 16.87 -0.12
CA THR A 122 10.14 17.25 0.28
C THR A 122 9.30 16.02 0.66
N ALA A 123 9.69 15.38 1.76
CA ALA A 123 9.14 14.11 2.24
C ALA A 123 7.74 14.26 2.88
N ASP A 124 7.24 15.49 3.02
CA ASP A 124 5.97 15.85 3.66
C ASP A 124 4.72 15.39 2.88
N TRP A 125 4.88 14.58 1.85
CA TRP A 125 3.73 14.13 1.08
C TRP A 125 3.11 12.81 1.58
N LEU A 126 3.83 12.05 2.42
CA LEU A 126 3.25 10.87 3.09
C LEU A 126 2.41 11.31 4.28
N ASP A 127 1.25 10.70 4.42
CA ASP A 127 0.40 10.94 5.59
C ASP A 127 0.89 10.14 6.80
N GLU A 128 0.68 10.70 7.98
CA GLU A 128 0.97 10.02 9.24
C GLU A 128 0.04 8.81 9.42
N ILE A 129 0.59 7.73 9.94
CA ILE A 129 -0.17 6.51 10.22
C ILE A 129 -0.96 6.74 11.51
N PRO A 130 -2.30 6.75 11.52
CA PRO A 130 -3.12 7.19 12.65
C PRO A 130 -2.83 6.44 13.96
N CYS A 131 -2.55 5.14 13.87
CA CYS A 131 -2.27 4.30 15.04
C CYS A 131 -0.79 4.28 15.48
N PHE A 132 0.06 5.06 14.81
CA PHE A 132 1.46 5.20 15.19
C PHE A 132 1.65 6.51 15.94
N GLU A 133 1.38 6.47 17.26
CA GLU A 133 1.47 7.64 18.12
C GLU A 133 2.89 8.18 18.23
N THR A 134 3.09 9.39 17.75
CA THR A 134 4.37 10.09 17.79
C THR A 134 4.22 11.56 18.22
N SER A 135 3.05 11.94 18.71
CA SER A 135 2.78 13.32 19.15
C SER A 135 3.81 13.78 20.19
N GLY A 136 4.34 14.97 20.01
CA GLY A 136 5.31 15.57 20.93
C GLY A 136 6.73 14.99 20.88
N LEU A 137 7.00 13.98 20.04
CA LEU A 137 8.34 13.41 19.91
C LEU A 137 9.21 14.22 18.93
N ALA A 138 10.50 14.31 19.22
CA ALA A 138 11.49 14.82 18.27
C ALA A 138 11.60 13.87 17.05
N LEU A 139 12.04 14.42 15.91
CA LEU A 139 12.15 13.65 14.65
C LEU A 139 13.00 12.38 14.79
N GLU A 140 14.12 12.47 15.51
CA GLU A 140 15.01 11.33 15.74
C GLU A 140 14.34 10.23 16.60
N GLU A 141 13.53 10.60 17.57
CA GLU A 141 12.78 9.64 18.38
C GLU A 141 11.67 8.97 17.56
N LYS A 142 10.97 9.74 16.72
CA LYS A 142 9.98 9.21 15.76
C LYS A 142 10.63 8.18 14.87
N ARG A 143 11.79 8.53 14.31
CA ARG A 143 12.58 7.65 13.44
C ARG A 143 13.00 6.37 14.17
N ALA A 144 13.57 6.49 15.35
CA ALA A 144 14.03 5.35 16.13
C ALA A 144 12.89 4.39 16.47
N ARG A 145 11.74 4.90 16.91
CA ARG A 145 10.53 4.09 17.16
C ARG A 145 10.03 3.38 15.91
N TYR A 146 10.06 4.08 14.78
CA TYR A 146 9.61 3.50 13.52
C TYR A 146 10.55 2.39 13.02
N VAL A 147 11.84 2.63 13.06
CA VAL A 147 12.85 1.62 12.72
C VAL A 147 12.66 0.38 13.61
N ALA A 148 12.55 0.56 14.93
CA ALA A 148 12.30 -0.55 15.85
C ALA A 148 11.00 -1.32 15.53
N LEU A 149 9.94 -0.61 15.11
CA LEU A 149 8.69 -1.26 14.65
C LEU A 149 8.91 -2.12 13.39
N ILE A 150 9.65 -1.60 12.43
CA ILE A 150 9.93 -2.33 11.18
C ILE A 150 10.84 -3.53 11.43
N GLU A 151 11.86 -3.38 12.29
CA GLU A 151 12.80 -4.46 12.64
C GLU A 151 12.16 -5.63 13.40
N GLN A 152 11.06 -5.41 14.09
CA GLN A 152 10.26 -6.50 14.68
C GLN A 152 9.78 -7.51 13.64
N GLY A 153 9.81 -7.13 12.34
CA GLY A 153 9.28 -7.95 11.27
C GLY A 153 7.77 -8.15 11.34
N ILE A 154 7.28 -9.15 10.65
CA ILE A 154 5.85 -9.48 10.63
C ILE A 154 5.69 -10.97 10.89
N PRO A 155 4.80 -11.38 11.81
CA PRO A 155 4.47 -12.79 11.99
C PRO A 155 3.99 -13.44 10.69
N THR A 156 4.37 -14.69 10.47
CA THR A 156 4.00 -15.43 9.26
C THR A 156 2.47 -15.51 9.08
N SER A 157 1.73 -15.61 10.18
CA SER A 157 0.26 -15.60 10.16
C SER A 157 -0.32 -14.30 9.61
N GLU A 158 0.22 -13.15 9.98
CA GLU A 158 -0.21 -11.83 9.44
C GLU A 158 0.15 -11.69 7.96
N ILE A 159 1.35 -12.13 7.56
CA ILE A 159 1.74 -12.15 6.14
C ILE A 159 0.73 -12.97 5.33
N GLN A 160 0.36 -14.14 5.84
CA GLN A 160 -0.56 -15.04 5.16
C GLN A 160 -1.98 -14.45 5.08
N LEU A 161 -2.43 -13.81 6.15
CA LEU A 161 -3.72 -13.12 6.18
C LEU A 161 -3.77 -12.01 5.12
N ILE A 162 -2.78 -11.11 5.10
CA ILE A 162 -2.71 -10.01 4.13
C ILE A 162 -2.67 -10.54 2.69
N ARG A 163 -1.85 -11.56 2.41
CA ARG A 163 -1.76 -12.19 1.09
C ARG A 163 -3.09 -12.80 0.64
N ASN A 164 -3.72 -13.56 1.52
CA ASN A 164 -5.02 -14.19 1.24
C ASN A 164 -6.09 -13.13 0.98
N ALA A 165 -6.14 -12.08 1.79
CA ALA A 165 -7.08 -10.98 1.63
C ALA A 165 -6.91 -10.29 0.27
N LEU A 166 -5.68 -9.96 -0.13
CA LEU A 166 -5.38 -9.35 -1.43
C LEU A 166 -5.70 -10.29 -2.62
N GLN A 167 -5.38 -11.58 -2.51
CA GLN A 167 -5.63 -12.53 -3.60
C GLN A 167 -7.10 -12.81 -3.83
N ARG A 168 -7.91 -12.79 -2.77
CA ARG A 168 -9.31 -13.16 -2.79
C ARG A 168 -10.26 -11.97 -2.77
N GLY A 169 -9.75 -10.73 -2.65
CA GLY A 169 -10.55 -9.52 -2.46
C GLY A 169 -11.33 -9.55 -1.13
N GLN A 170 -10.70 -10.10 -0.08
CA GLN A 170 -11.27 -10.22 1.27
C GLN A 170 -10.78 -9.06 2.14
N LEU A 171 -11.29 -9.00 3.38
CA LEU A 171 -10.91 -8.00 4.38
C LEU A 171 -9.60 -8.40 5.08
N THR A 172 -8.78 -7.42 5.41
CA THR A 172 -7.62 -7.57 6.29
C THR A 172 -8.01 -7.11 7.69
N GLY A 173 -8.46 -8.03 8.52
CA GLY A 173 -8.96 -7.78 9.87
C GLY A 173 -9.24 -9.06 10.64
N ASN A 174 -9.67 -8.92 11.90
CA ASN A 174 -10.13 -10.03 12.72
C ASN A 174 -11.56 -10.47 12.33
N SER A 175 -12.03 -11.57 12.93
CA SER A 175 -13.37 -12.12 12.63
C SER A 175 -14.50 -11.15 12.98
N VAL A 176 -14.37 -10.41 14.07
CA VAL A 176 -15.39 -9.42 14.50
C VAL A 176 -15.54 -8.32 13.45
N PHE A 177 -14.44 -7.78 12.94
CA PHE A 177 -14.44 -6.80 11.87
C PHE A 177 -15.08 -7.35 10.58
N VAL A 178 -14.75 -8.59 10.22
CA VAL A 178 -15.37 -9.23 9.04
C VAL A 178 -16.87 -9.36 9.21
N ASP A 179 -17.35 -9.85 10.37
CA ASP A 179 -18.77 -10.00 10.68
C ASP A 179 -19.51 -8.65 10.67
N GLU A 180 -18.89 -7.59 11.15
CA GLU A 180 -19.46 -6.23 11.11
C GLU A 180 -19.65 -5.73 9.67
N ILE A 181 -18.62 -5.87 8.85
CA ILE A 181 -18.71 -5.46 7.45
C ILE A 181 -19.70 -6.31 6.66
N GLU A 182 -19.80 -7.61 6.93
CA GLU A 182 -20.83 -8.48 6.34
C GLU A 182 -22.24 -8.01 6.70
N LYS A 183 -22.48 -7.61 7.97
CA LYS A 183 -23.77 -7.05 8.41
C LYS A 183 -24.11 -5.74 7.72
N ILE A 184 -23.15 -4.82 7.61
CA ILE A 184 -23.33 -3.50 6.99
C ILE A 184 -23.62 -3.63 5.50
N THR A 185 -22.88 -4.49 4.80
CA THR A 185 -22.93 -4.59 3.33
C THR A 185 -23.96 -5.61 2.84
N GLY A 186 -24.40 -6.54 3.68
CA GLY A 186 -25.22 -7.69 3.30
C GLY A 186 -24.46 -8.71 2.40
N LEU A 187 -23.15 -8.51 2.22
CA LEU A 187 -22.33 -9.37 1.38
C LEU A 187 -21.57 -10.38 2.25
N ARG A 188 -21.62 -11.64 1.90
CA ARG A 188 -20.82 -12.68 2.55
C ARG A 188 -19.39 -12.63 2.03
N ILE A 189 -18.45 -12.21 2.87
CA ILE A 189 -17.04 -11.99 2.53
C ILE A 189 -16.17 -13.21 2.89
N THR A 190 -16.61 -14.01 3.88
CA THR A 190 -15.89 -15.19 4.35
C THR A 190 -15.86 -16.31 3.31
N ASN A 191 -14.64 -16.79 3.06
CA ASN A 191 -14.26 -18.05 2.42
C ASN A 191 -15.24 -18.63 1.39
N ARG A 192 -15.29 -18.07 0.20
CA ARG A 192 -15.63 -18.91 -0.95
C ARG A 192 -14.39 -19.75 -1.27
N GLY A 193 -14.43 -21.03 -0.95
CA GLY A 193 -13.50 -21.99 -1.51
C GLY A 193 -13.42 -21.81 -3.02
N ARG A 194 -12.33 -22.24 -3.66
CA ARG A 194 -12.19 -22.25 -5.13
C ARG A 194 -13.49 -22.74 -5.74
N GLY A 195 -14.17 -21.91 -6.53
CA GLY A 195 -15.29 -22.33 -7.33
C GLY A 195 -14.89 -23.58 -8.13
N ARG A 196 -15.84 -24.51 -8.29
CA ARG A 196 -15.63 -25.72 -9.09
C ARG A 196 -15.01 -25.33 -10.45
N PRO A 197 -13.91 -25.93 -10.90
CA PRO A 197 -13.46 -25.78 -12.27
C PRO A 197 -14.57 -26.30 -13.19
N TRP A 198 -14.84 -25.54 -14.26
CA TRP A 198 -15.74 -25.92 -15.34
C TRP A 198 -15.13 -27.09 -16.12
#